data_c178cf7a015719880ed1dd0b8fb823ea
#
_entry.id   c178cf7a015719880ed1dd0b8fb823ea
#
_cell.length_a   1.000
_cell.length_b   1.000
_cell.length_c   1.000
_cell.angle_alpha   90.00
_cell.angle_beta   90.00
_cell.angle_gamma   90.00
#
_symmetry.space_group_name_H-M   'P 1'
#
loop_
_entity.id
_entity.type
_entity.pdbx_description
1 polymer ?
#
loop_
_entity_poly.entity_id
_entity_poly.type
_entity_poly.pdbx_seq_one_letter_code
_entity_poly.pdbx_strand_id
1 'polypeptide(L)'
;MLSLSKFDGEITLDNFNEKLKTCLNLLKNGKGVCIEQDENLYEISLGVNFDANFLMPVNLKQLPKIFIADDRAQIALASFEKPLLALKTTAIYRQNHESAPLFFDVMAPNDLFLYALCEQLNKDGFSFLSVSVKEQKNALSRLILLENSALLSPFFYTKDEEFEFNYLGEVALGLKFSKFSDDEICLLSKSSKTQLLFLPKFSSFEEIYELIRADEGGERLLENFSKERDLPSGKFSSNASFFSLFCIAGRLLGLSDEFKKAGENLLLMASDFSGQKGVRIDYKMEDDFGLDGVKFVKSIISFILAGAGEKNISFGCTESLAHFLSDFSYEKRDKFNIKNVTLSGDLFYNKVVSNLIKKHLNPNIKTNFDPGFGIEIKL
;
A
#
# COMPACT_ATOMS: atom_id res chain seq x y z
N MET A 1 -32.30 -8.13 -2.19
CA MET A 1 -32.59 -8.22 -0.74
C MET A 1 -31.43 -7.50 -0.05
N LEU A 2 -31.68 -6.46 0.74
CA LEU A 2 -30.63 -5.80 1.51
C LEU A 2 -30.18 -6.79 2.57
N SER A 3 -28.94 -7.26 2.53
CA SER A 3 -28.37 -8.05 3.62
C SER A 3 -28.23 -7.12 4.83
N LEU A 4 -28.78 -7.49 5.96
CA LEU A 4 -28.55 -6.82 7.24
C LEU A 4 -27.42 -7.51 7.94
N SER A 5 -26.62 -6.75 8.69
CA SER A 5 -25.67 -7.30 9.65
C SER A 5 -26.37 -8.23 10.63
N LYS A 6 -25.65 -9.23 11.15
CA LYS A 6 -26.13 -10.07 12.26
C LYS A 6 -25.46 -9.61 13.54
N PHE A 7 -26.24 -9.42 14.58
CA PHE A 7 -25.79 -9.10 15.93
C PHE A 7 -26.58 -9.94 16.92
N ASP A 8 -25.90 -10.85 17.63
CA ASP A 8 -26.54 -11.81 18.53
C ASP A 8 -27.68 -12.56 17.82
N GLY A 9 -27.38 -13.13 16.63
CA GLY A 9 -28.30 -13.75 15.69
C GLY A 9 -28.84 -12.78 14.62
N GLU A 10 -29.81 -13.24 13.85
CA GLU A 10 -30.36 -12.48 12.73
C GLU A 10 -31.11 -11.22 13.18
N ILE A 11 -30.94 -10.14 12.41
CA ILE A 11 -31.69 -8.89 12.56
C ILE A 11 -32.87 -8.93 11.61
N THR A 12 -34.08 -8.78 12.15
CA THR A 12 -35.33 -8.72 11.42
C THR A 12 -36.02 -7.39 11.69
N LEU A 13 -37.07 -7.07 10.93
CA LEU A 13 -37.84 -5.85 11.19
C LEU A 13 -38.45 -5.81 12.60
N ASP A 14 -38.87 -6.98 13.13
CA ASP A 14 -39.51 -7.08 14.43
C ASP A 14 -38.52 -6.84 15.60
N ASN A 15 -37.27 -7.29 15.47
CA ASN A 15 -36.26 -7.16 16.54
C ASN A 15 -35.26 -6.03 16.34
N PHE A 16 -35.34 -5.31 15.21
CA PHE A 16 -34.35 -4.27 14.82
C PHE A 16 -34.11 -3.25 15.92
N ASN A 17 -35.18 -2.66 16.45
CA ASN A 17 -35.06 -1.60 17.47
C ASN A 17 -34.53 -2.12 18.81
N GLU A 18 -34.86 -3.34 19.20
CA GLU A 18 -34.34 -3.98 20.41
C GLU A 18 -32.84 -4.26 20.27
N LYS A 19 -32.46 -4.88 19.18
CA LYS A 19 -31.04 -5.16 18.86
C LYS A 19 -30.20 -3.90 18.78
N LEU A 20 -30.72 -2.85 18.13
CA LEU A 20 -30.07 -1.54 18.04
C LEU A 20 -29.85 -0.93 19.44
N LYS A 21 -30.87 -0.92 20.30
CA LYS A 21 -30.75 -0.43 21.68
C LYS A 21 -29.75 -1.23 22.49
N THR A 22 -29.75 -2.55 22.35
CA THR A 22 -28.81 -3.44 23.04
C THR A 22 -27.38 -3.16 22.61
N CYS A 23 -27.14 -3.08 21.30
CA CYS A 23 -25.82 -2.76 20.73
C CYS A 23 -25.32 -1.39 21.23
N LEU A 24 -26.16 -0.35 21.16
CA LEU A 24 -25.85 0.98 21.68
C LEU A 24 -25.47 0.99 23.17
N ASN A 25 -26.23 0.27 24.00
CA ASN A 25 -25.96 0.18 25.43
C ASN A 25 -24.62 -0.52 25.71
N LEU A 26 -24.29 -1.59 24.99
CA LEU A 26 -23.02 -2.28 25.14
C LEU A 26 -21.85 -1.35 24.77
N LEU A 27 -21.92 -0.70 23.63
CA LEU A 27 -20.88 0.22 23.15
C LEU A 27 -20.68 1.39 24.13
N LYS A 28 -21.77 2.03 24.62
CA LYS A 28 -21.70 3.14 25.56
C LYS A 28 -21.16 2.73 26.94
N ASN A 29 -21.29 1.46 27.31
CA ASN A 29 -20.69 0.89 28.51
C ASN A 29 -19.24 0.41 28.30
N GLY A 30 -18.61 0.78 27.18
CA GLY A 30 -17.21 0.45 26.87
C GLY A 30 -16.98 -1.02 26.48
N LYS A 31 -18.05 -1.77 26.14
CA LYS A 31 -17.95 -3.16 25.66
C LYS A 31 -17.87 -3.18 24.14
N GLY A 32 -16.93 -3.96 23.61
CA GLY A 32 -16.91 -4.31 22.20
C GLY A 32 -18.11 -5.17 21.83
N VAL A 33 -18.58 -5.02 20.59
CA VAL A 33 -19.68 -5.84 20.04
C VAL A 33 -19.21 -6.57 18.78
N CYS A 34 -19.59 -7.84 18.65
CA CYS A 34 -19.31 -8.61 17.44
C CYS A 34 -20.49 -8.49 16.48
N ILE A 35 -20.20 -8.10 15.23
CA ILE A 35 -21.17 -7.97 14.16
C ILE A 35 -20.67 -8.80 12.97
N GLU A 36 -21.52 -9.68 12.46
CA GLU A 36 -21.28 -10.42 11.22
C GLU A 36 -21.95 -9.69 10.07
N GLN A 37 -21.20 -9.42 9.02
CA GLN A 37 -21.70 -8.81 7.78
C GLN A 37 -21.03 -9.43 6.58
N ASP A 38 -21.80 -9.82 5.58
CA ASP A 38 -21.31 -10.48 4.36
C ASP A 38 -20.32 -11.62 4.66
N GLU A 39 -20.66 -12.44 5.66
CA GLU A 39 -19.84 -13.54 6.20
C GLU A 39 -18.49 -13.13 6.85
N ASN A 40 -18.23 -11.85 6.98
CA ASN A 40 -17.08 -11.33 7.72
C ASN A 40 -17.50 -11.01 9.15
N LEU A 41 -16.65 -11.36 10.13
CA LEU A 41 -16.88 -11.07 11.54
C LEU A 41 -16.03 -9.89 11.99
N TYR A 42 -16.67 -8.87 12.50
CA TYR A 42 -16.07 -7.65 13.01
C TYR A 42 -16.29 -7.51 14.52
N GLU A 43 -15.27 -7.06 15.23
CA GLU A 43 -15.43 -6.49 16.56
C GLU A 43 -15.42 -4.98 16.47
N ILE A 44 -16.49 -4.35 16.93
CA ILE A 44 -16.67 -2.91 16.90
C ILE A 44 -16.59 -2.37 18.33
N SER A 45 -15.84 -1.30 18.51
CA SER A 45 -15.73 -0.57 19.78
C SER A 45 -15.92 0.92 19.56
N LEU A 46 -16.33 1.63 20.62
CA LEU A 46 -16.58 3.06 20.57
C LEU A 46 -15.26 3.85 20.68
N GLY A 47 -15.12 4.87 19.85
CA GLY A 47 -13.97 5.78 19.87
C GLY A 47 -12.92 5.46 18.83
N VAL A 48 -11.71 6.01 19.01
CA VAL A 48 -10.58 5.88 18.10
C VAL A 48 -9.52 4.98 18.74
N ASN A 49 -9.24 3.86 18.07
CA ASN A 49 -8.14 2.96 18.40
C ASN A 49 -7.42 2.58 17.11
N PHE A 50 -6.15 2.95 16.98
CA PHE A 50 -5.32 2.66 15.82
C PHE A 50 -4.72 1.24 15.82
N ASP A 51 -4.95 0.43 16.85
CA ASP A 51 -4.66 -1.01 16.84
C ASP A 51 -5.76 -1.80 16.10
N ALA A 52 -6.93 -1.18 15.84
CA ALA A 52 -7.98 -1.76 15.00
C ALA A 52 -7.57 -1.76 13.52
N ASN A 53 -8.31 -2.48 12.68
CA ASN A 53 -8.03 -2.54 11.25
C ASN A 53 -8.44 -1.26 10.52
N PHE A 54 -9.59 -0.69 10.87
CA PHE A 54 -10.05 0.58 10.29
C PHE A 54 -10.96 1.36 11.24
N LEU A 55 -11.16 2.64 10.92
CA LEU A 55 -12.15 3.49 11.60
C LEU A 55 -13.41 3.64 10.74
N MET A 56 -14.56 3.64 11.42
CA MET A 56 -15.86 3.94 10.83
C MET A 56 -16.37 5.26 11.38
N PRO A 57 -16.43 6.34 10.58
CA PRO A 57 -17.01 7.59 11.02
C PRO A 57 -18.53 7.43 11.22
N VAL A 58 -19.05 7.87 12.36
CA VAL A 58 -20.51 7.84 12.59
C VAL A 58 -21.26 8.80 11.64
N ASN A 59 -20.53 9.80 11.15
CA ASN A 59 -20.97 10.70 10.07
C ASN A 59 -19.73 11.20 9.33
N LEU A 60 -19.78 11.28 8.00
CA LEU A 60 -18.63 11.74 7.19
C LEU A 60 -18.15 13.16 7.54
N LYS A 61 -19.03 14.02 8.09
CA LYS A 61 -18.65 15.34 8.62
C LYS A 61 -17.67 15.27 9.80
N GLN A 62 -17.47 14.10 10.40
CA GLN A 62 -16.51 13.90 11.49
C GLN A 62 -15.08 13.65 10.98
N LEU A 63 -14.90 13.30 9.70
CA LEU A 63 -13.60 12.99 9.10
C LEU A 63 -12.53 14.08 9.34
N PRO A 64 -12.80 15.38 9.17
CA PRO A 64 -11.80 16.43 9.36
C PRO A 64 -11.25 16.55 10.77
N LYS A 65 -11.88 15.92 11.76
CA LYS A 65 -11.34 15.88 13.14
C LYS A 65 -10.02 15.11 13.24
N ILE A 66 -9.83 14.12 12.34
CA ILE A 66 -8.68 13.22 12.37
C ILE A 66 -7.94 13.23 11.03
N PHE A 67 -8.67 13.25 9.92
CA PHE A 67 -8.16 12.96 8.58
C PHE A 67 -8.19 14.16 7.64
N ILE A 68 -7.29 14.15 6.68
CA ILE A 68 -7.36 14.98 5.49
C ILE A 68 -8.20 14.20 4.47
N ALA A 69 -9.43 14.63 4.25
CA ALA A 69 -10.36 14.05 3.31
C ALA A 69 -10.88 15.14 2.36
N ASP A 70 -10.42 15.13 1.12
CA ASP A 70 -10.93 15.98 0.05
C ASP A 70 -12.33 15.52 -0.41
N ASP A 71 -12.93 16.29 -1.30
CA ASP A 71 -14.28 15.96 -1.82
C ASP A 71 -14.31 14.60 -2.52
N ARG A 72 -13.23 14.21 -3.22
CA ARG A 72 -13.12 12.89 -3.88
C ARG A 72 -13.16 11.76 -2.86
N ALA A 73 -12.43 11.90 -1.75
CA ALA A 73 -12.42 10.92 -0.66
C ALA A 73 -13.81 10.82 0.00
N GLN A 74 -14.47 11.94 0.23
CA GLN A 74 -15.81 11.96 0.84
C GLN A 74 -16.86 11.33 -0.09
N ILE A 75 -16.83 11.65 -1.39
CA ILE A 75 -17.70 11.04 -2.40
C ILE A 75 -17.46 9.53 -2.49
N ALA A 76 -16.19 9.10 -2.49
CA ALA A 76 -15.83 7.69 -2.52
C ALA A 76 -16.40 6.93 -1.30
N LEU A 77 -16.22 7.46 -0.08
CA LEU A 77 -16.79 6.86 1.13
C LEU A 77 -18.32 6.88 1.17
N ALA A 78 -18.94 7.87 0.51
CA ALA A 78 -20.40 7.96 0.38
C ALA A 78 -20.97 7.08 -0.73
N SER A 79 -20.13 6.56 -1.64
CA SER A 79 -20.57 5.76 -2.79
C SER A 79 -21.29 4.47 -2.35
N PHE A 80 -21.93 3.81 -3.30
CA PHE A 80 -22.65 2.55 -3.04
C PHE A 80 -21.70 1.43 -2.57
N GLU A 81 -20.50 1.39 -3.10
CA GLU A 81 -19.48 0.38 -2.82
C GLU A 81 -18.94 0.46 -1.39
N LYS A 82 -19.09 1.62 -0.71
CA LYS A 82 -18.57 1.85 0.64
C LYS A 82 -17.14 1.32 0.83
N PRO A 83 -16.19 1.77 0.00
CA PRO A 83 -14.88 1.16 -0.03
C PRO A 83 -14.06 1.50 1.22
N LEU A 84 -13.10 0.62 1.51
CA LEU A 84 -12.01 0.90 2.41
C LEU A 84 -11.05 1.91 1.74
N LEU A 85 -10.77 3.01 2.41
CA LEU A 85 -9.94 4.09 1.88
C LEU A 85 -8.87 4.49 2.90
N ALA A 86 -7.60 4.44 2.52
CA ALA A 86 -6.51 4.93 3.36
C ALA A 86 -6.49 6.47 3.34
N LEU A 87 -6.76 7.11 4.47
CA LEU A 87 -6.74 8.57 4.64
C LEU A 87 -5.53 9.00 5.45
N LYS A 88 -4.95 10.14 5.07
CA LYS A 88 -3.85 10.75 5.81
C LYS A 88 -4.40 11.44 7.07
N THR A 89 -3.81 11.15 8.23
CA THR A 89 -4.13 11.84 9.47
C THR A 89 -3.60 13.27 9.45
N THR A 90 -4.31 14.21 10.06
CA THR A 90 -3.87 15.60 10.14
C THR A 90 -2.60 15.73 11.01
N ALA A 91 -1.74 16.70 10.69
CA ALA A 91 -0.53 16.95 11.49
C ALA A 91 -0.88 17.32 12.94
N ILE A 92 -1.92 18.11 13.13
CA ILE A 92 -2.40 18.52 14.46
C ILE A 92 -2.85 17.31 15.28
N TYR A 93 -3.55 16.37 14.65
CA TYR A 93 -3.99 15.17 15.35
C TYR A 93 -2.80 14.32 15.80
N ARG A 94 -1.81 14.10 14.92
CA ARG A 94 -0.58 13.36 15.26
C ARG A 94 0.27 14.02 16.34
N GLN A 95 0.32 15.34 16.36
CA GLN A 95 1.03 16.07 17.44
C GLN A 95 0.41 15.84 18.81
N ASN A 96 -0.92 15.67 18.86
CA ASN A 96 -1.65 15.45 20.10
C ASN A 96 -1.81 13.97 20.48
N HIS A 97 -1.50 13.06 19.56
CA HIS A 97 -1.68 11.62 19.72
C HIS A 97 -0.48 10.88 19.08
N GLU A 98 0.53 10.60 19.88
CA GLU A 98 1.79 9.98 19.40
C GLU A 98 1.62 8.63 18.69
N SER A 99 0.59 7.86 19.08
CA SER A 99 0.26 6.58 18.44
C SER A 99 -0.46 6.71 17.09
N ALA A 100 -0.86 7.92 16.68
CA ALA A 100 -1.60 8.10 15.43
C ALA A 100 -0.70 7.89 14.21
N PRO A 101 -1.03 6.92 13.33
CA PRO A 101 -0.25 6.65 12.13
C PRO A 101 -0.43 7.76 11.09
N LEU A 102 0.49 7.81 10.13
CA LEU A 102 0.43 8.80 9.03
C LEU A 102 -0.79 8.57 8.12
N PHE A 103 -1.12 7.32 7.84
CA PHE A 103 -2.31 6.90 7.10
C PHE A 103 -3.05 5.84 7.91
N PHE A 104 -4.36 5.89 7.85
CA PHE A 104 -5.21 4.86 8.44
C PHE A 104 -6.42 4.58 7.56
N ASP A 105 -6.85 3.32 7.56
CA ASP A 105 -7.98 2.89 6.77
C ASP A 105 -9.30 3.38 7.38
N VAL A 106 -10.20 3.83 6.52
CA VAL A 106 -11.52 4.32 6.87
C VAL A 106 -12.56 3.68 5.95
N MET A 107 -13.68 3.26 6.52
CA MET A 107 -14.83 2.75 5.78
C MET A 107 -16.12 3.32 6.37
N ALA A 108 -17.03 3.77 5.50
CA ALA A 108 -18.34 4.24 5.96
C ALA A 108 -19.27 3.05 6.31
N PRO A 109 -20.33 3.25 7.15
CA PRO A 109 -21.31 2.20 7.41
C PRO A 109 -21.97 1.76 6.09
N ASN A 110 -22.03 0.45 5.88
CA ASN A 110 -22.36 -0.16 4.59
C ASN A 110 -23.68 -0.94 4.58
N ASP A 111 -24.38 -1.03 5.73
CA ASP A 111 -25.73 -1.55 5.79
C ASP A 111 -26.67 -0.70 6.66
N LEU A 112 -27.95 -1.03 6.65
CA LEU A 112 -28.98 -0.27 7.36
C LEU A 112 -28.79 -0.31 8.88
N PHE A 113 -28.34 -1.44 9.46
CA PHE A 113 -28.16 -1.56 10.91
C PHE A 113 -26.97 -0.71 11.39
N LEU A 114 -25.83 -0.81 10.71
CA LEU A 114 -24.65 0.02 11.00
C LEU A 114 -24.93 1.51 10.78
N TYR A 115 -25.68 1.85 9.74
CA TYR A 115 -26.10 3.22 9.50
C TYR A 115 -26.95 3.77 10.64
N ALA A 116 -27.98 3.01 11.08
CA ALA A 116 -28.86 3.40 12.19
C ALA A 116 -28.07 3.51 13.51
N LEU A 117 -27.12 2.59 13.73
CA LEU A 117 -26.22 2.62 14.88
C LEU A 117 -25.38 3.90 14.89
N CYS A 118 -24.73 4.21 13.78
CA CYS A 118 -23.92 5.41 13.60
C CYS A 118 -24.76 6.69 13.75
N GLU A 119 -25.97 6.74 13.22
CA GLU A 119 -26.86 7.89 13.35
C GLU A 119 -27.25 8.17 14.82
N GLN A 120 -27.54 7.13 15.61
CA GLN A 120 -27.81 7.33 17.03
C GLN A 120 -26.56 7.76 17.80
N LEU A 121 -25.41 7.17 17.53
CA LEU A 121 -24.14 7.56 18.16
C LEU A 121 -23.75 8.99 17.79
N ASN A 122 -24.03 9.44 16.56
CA ASN A 122 -23.78 10.84 16.15
C ASN A 122 -24.68 11.82 16.94
N LYS A 123 -25.95 11.48 17.18
CA LYS A 123 -26.85 12.28 18.06
C LYS A 123 -26.35 12.36 19.48
N ASP A 124 -25.70 11.33 19.96
CA ASP A 124 -25.09 11.26 21.30
C ASP A 124 -23.70 11.92 21.39
N GLY A 125 -23.22 12.52 20.28
CA GLY A 125 -21.97 13.29 20.22
C GLY A 125 -20.71 12.47 19.96
N PHE A 126 -20.82 11.18 19.65
CA PHE A 126 -19.67 10.38 19.25
C PHE A 126 -19.26 10.66 17.80
N SER A 127 -18.01 10.33 17.46
CA SER A 127 -17.44 10.68 16.16
C SER A 127 -17.01 9.46 15.35
N PHE A 128 -16.45 8.43 16.00
CA PHE A 128 -15.89 7.27 15.34
C PHE A 128 -16.16 5.97 16.11
N LEU A 129 -16.19 4.90 15.36
CA LEU A 129 -16.08 3.53 15.83
C LEU A 129 -14.75 2.95 15.33
N SER A 130 -14.11 2.14 16.15
CA SER A 130 -12.97 1.32 15.76
C SER A 130 -13.44 -0.09 15.40
N VAL A 131 -12.97 -0.61 14.28
CA VAL A 131 -13.41 -1.89 13.75
C VAL A 131 -12.23 -2.83 13.57
N SER A 132 -12.24 -3.96 14.24
CA SER A 132 -11.25 -5.03 14.12
C SER A 132 -11.86 -6.23 13.38
N VAL A 133 -11.18 -6.68 12.34
CA VAL A 133 -11.60 -7.85 11.55
C VAL A 133 -11.16 -9.11 12.31
N LYS A 134 -12.11 -9.91 12.77
CA LYS A 134 -11.85 -11.19 13.49
C LYS A 134 -11.77 -12.36 12.54
N GLU A 135 -12.69 -12.42 11.59
CA GLU A 135 -12.72 -13.41 10.52
C GLU A 135 -13.11 -12.73 9.22
N GLN A 136 -12.41 -13.06 8.14
CA GLN A 136 -12.69 -12.50 6.82
C GLN A 136 -12.78 -13.63 5.80
N LYS A 137 -13.99 -13.89 5.31
CA LYS A 137 -14.27 -14.86 4.25
C LYS A 137 -14.34 -14.18 2.89
N ASN A 138 -14.96 -13.00 2.84
CA ASN A 138 -15.14 -12.22 1.63
C ASN A 138 -14.24 -11.00 1.60
N ALA A 139 -13.75 -10.65 0.41
CA ALA A 139 -12.95 -9.45 0.21
C ALA A 139 -13.75 -8.19 0.54
N LEU A 140 -13.08 -7.23 1.17
CA LEU A 140 -13.53 -5.84 1.19
C LEU A 140 -13.16 -5.17 -0.13
N SER A 141 -13.91 -4.15 -0.50
CA SER A 141 -13.52 -3.29 -1.63
C SER A 141 -12.56 -2.21 -1.15
N ARG A 142 -11.32 -2.21 -1.61
CA ARG A 142 -10.35 -1.13 -1.35
C ARG A 142 -10.29 -0.18 -2.52
N LEU A 143 -10.38 1.12 -2.26
CA LEU A 143 -10.24 2.16 -3.28
C LEU A 143 -8.93 2.92 -3.09
N ILE A 144 -8.17 3.03 -4.17
CA ILE A 144 -6.97 3.85 -4.25
C ILE A 144 -7.26 5.05 -5.15
N LEU A 145 -7.29 6.25 -4.57
CA LEU A 145 -7.50 7.49 -5.31
C LEU A 145 -6.20 7.91 -6.00
N LEU A 146 -6.10 7.67 -7.28
CA LEU A 146 -5.00 8.08 -8.14
C LEU A 146 -5.19 9.53 -8.59
N GLU A 147 -4.17 10.11 -9.25
CA GLU A 147 -4.20 11.52 -9.68
C GLU A 147 -5.39 11.81 -10.61
N ASN A 148 -5.63 10.98 -11.63
CA ASN A 148 -6.66 11.16 -12.65
C ASN A 148 -7.68 10.00 -12.73
N SER A 149 -7.65 9.07 -11.79
CA SER A 149 -8.52 7.90 -11.77
C SER A 149 -8.65 7.35 -10.35
N ALA A 150 -9.42 6.30 -10.20
CA ALA A 150 -9.46 5.51 -8.98
C ALA A 150 -9.33 4.02 -9.32
N LEU A 151 -8.62 3.27 -8.50
CA LEU A 151 -8.50 1.82 -8.61
C LEU A 151 -9.34 1.18 -7.50
N LEU A 152 -10.34 0.40 -7.87
CA LEU A 152 -11.12 -0.42 -6.96
C LEU A 152 -10.59 -1.86 -7.03
N SER A 153 -10.17 -2.39 -5.89
CA SER A 153 -9.53 -3.71 -5.79
C SER A 153 -10.12 -4.52 -4.62
N PRO A 154 -10.24 -5.84 -4.72
CA PRO A 154 -10.52 -6.68 -3.57
C PRO A 154 -9.40 -6.55 -2.55
N PHE A 155 -9.71 -6.72 -1.27
CA PHE A 155 -8.73 -6.58 -0.20
C PHE A 155 -9.04 -7.47 0.99
N PHE A 156 -7.99 -8.12 1.53
CA PHE A 156 -8.06 -8.90 2.76
C PHE A 156 -7.04 -8.40 3.78
N TYR A 157 -7.46 -8.29 5.04
CA TYR A 157 -6.56 -8.08 6.18
C TYR A 157 -5.92 -9.37 6.69
N THR A 158 -6.59 -10.51 6.48
CA THR A 158 -6.28 -11.79 7.14
C THR A 158 -5.43 -12.73 6.28
N LYS A 159 -5.23 -12.43 5.02
CA LYS A 159 -4.42 -13.23 4.10
C LYS A 159 -3.77 -12.36 3.03
N ASP A 160 -2.60 -12.80 2.60
CA ASP A 160 -1.95 -12.25 1.41
C ASP A 160 -2.66 -12.80 0.16
N GLU A 161 -2.94 -11.92 -0.79
CA GLU A 161 -3.54 -12.33 -2.05
C GLU A 161 -2.46 -12.60 -3.09
N GLU A 162 -2.55 -13.73 -3.75
CA GLU A 162 -1.77 -14.03 -4.95
C GLU A 162 -2.57 -13.59 -6.17
N PHE A 163 -2.01 -12.66 -6.93
CA PHE A 163 -2.60 -12.20 -8.17
C PHE A 163 -1.90 -12.86 -9.35
N GLU A 164 -2.66 -13.51 -10.21
CA GLU A 164 -2.16 -14.04 -11.48
C GLU A 164 -2.54 -13.10 -12.63
N PHE A 165 -1.67 -13.02 -13.64
CA PHE A 165 -1.98 -12.23 -14.82
C PHE A 165 -3.02 -12.90 -15.70
N ASN A 166 -3.98 -12.10 -16.18
CA ASN A 166 -4.93 -12.50 -17.20
C ASN A 166 -4.44 -12.05 -18.58
N TYR A 167 -4.36 -12.99 -19.54
CA TYR A 167 -4.06 -12.63 -20.92
C TYR A 167 -5.26 -11.96 -21.58
N LEU A 168 -5.09 -10.71 -22.00
CA LEU A 168 -6.17 -9.86 -22.53
C LEU A 168 -6.24 -9.82 -24.06
N GLY A 169 -5.71 -10.82 -24.76
CA GLY A 169 -5.81 -10.93 -26.20
C GLY A 169 -4.67 -10.30 -27.00
N GLU A 170 -3.80 -9.52 -26.37
CA GLU A 170 -2.66 -8.85 -27.00
C GLU A 170 -1.37 -9.12 -26.20
N VAL A 171 -0.22 -9.01 -26.88
CA VAL A 171 1.08 -9.11 -26.22
C VAL A 171 1.24 -7.94 -25.26
N ALA A 172 1.53 -8.23 -23.99
CA ALA A 172 1.66 -7.25 -22.95
C ALA A 172 2.93 -7.45 -22.12
N LEU A 173 3.44 -6.36 -21.54
CA LEU A 173 4.40 -6.41 -20.45
C LEU A 173 3.62 -6.48 -19.13
N GLY A 174 3.76 -7.59 -18.40
CA GLY A 174 3.21 -7.75 -17.06
C GLY A 174 4.18 -7.22 -16.02
N LEU A 175 3.73 -6.32 -15.16
CA LEU A 175 4.44 -5.81 -13.99
C LEU A 175 3.65 -6.19 -12.75
N LYS A 176 4.05 -7.28 -12.07
CA LYS A 176 3.45 -7.70 -10.80
C LYS A 176 4.44 -7.45 -9.69
N PHE A 177 4.07 -6.58 -8.75
CA PHE A 177 4.91 -6.20 -7.62
C PHE A 177 4.27 -6.58 -6.30
N SER A 178 5.02 -7.33 -5.49
CA SER A 178 4.51 -7.87 -4.23
C SER A 178 5.41 -7.53 -3.04
N LYS A 179 4.80 -7.34 -1.90
CA LYS A 179 5.49 -7.25 -0.60
C LYS A 179 5.82 -8.63 -0.02
N PHE A 180 5.18 -9.69 -0.52
CA PHE A 180 5.18 -11.01 0.10
C PHE A 180 5.78 -12.11 -0.76
N SER A 181 5.91 -11.89 -2.08
CA SER A 181 6.47 -12.83 -3.04
C SER A 181 7.50 -12.18 -3.95
N ASP A 182 8.14 -12.97 -4.81
CA ASP A 182 9.01 -12.47 -5.86
C ASP A 182 8.20 -11.65 -6.86
N ASP A 183 8.79 -10.58 -7.40
CA ASP A 183 8.15 -9.78 -8.43
C ASP A 183 8.22 -10.48 -9.79
N GLU A 184 7.22 -10.24 -10.62
CA GLU A 184 7.17 -10.76 -11.96
C GLU A 184 7.16 -9.63 -12.98
N ILE A 185 8.23 -9.54 -13.77
CA ILE A 185 8.34 -8.62 -14.90
C ILE A 185 8.47 -9.48 -16.16
N CYS A 186 7.34 -9.70 -16.83
CA CYS A 186 7.26 -10.76 -17.84
C CYS A 186 6.54 -10.31 -19.11
N LEU A 187 6.89 -10.97 -20.20
CA LEU A 187 6.14 -10.91 -21.45
C LEU A 187 4.93 -11.84 -21.34
N LEU A 188 3.75 -11.30 -21.51
CA LEU A 188 2.49 -12.04 -21.55
C LEU A 188 2.06 -12.24 -23.00
N SER A 189 1.88 -13.48 -23.40
CA SER A 189 1.33 -13.86 -24.71
C SER A 189 0.24 -14.91 -24.55
N LYS A 190 -0.45 -15.25 -25.65
CA LYS A 190 -1.55 -16.22 -25.62
C LYS A 190 -1.16 -17.60 -25.03
N SER A 191 0.10 -17.99 -25.20
CA SER A 191 0.55 -19.36 -24.88
C SER A 191 1.72 -19.41 -23.89
N SER A 192 2.27 -18.25 -23.49
CA SER A 192 3.46 -18.21 -22.64
C SER A 192 3.52 -16.96 -21.78
N LYS A 193 4.14 -17.14 -20.62
CA LYS A 193 4.61 -16.11 -19.72
C LYS A 193 6.14 -16.26 -19.64
N THR A 194 6.87 -15.24 -20.04
CA THR A 194 8.35 -15.29 -20.11
C THR A 194 8.92 -14.15 -19.26
N GLN A 195 9.71 -14.48 -18.25
CA GLN A 195 10.38 -13.48 -17.40
C GLN A 195 11.36 -12.66 -18.24
N LEU A 196 11.30 -11.34 -18.13
CA LEU A 196 12.15 -10.39 -18.86
C LEU A 196 13.15 -9.67 -17.97
N LEU A 197 12.91 -9.61 -16.65
CA LEU A 197 13.79 -9.00 -15.69
C LEU A 197 13.83 -9.84 -14.41
N PHE A 198 15.02 -10.16 -13.94
CA PHE A 198 15.29 -10.83 -12.67
C PHE A 198 15.81 -9.82 -11.65
N LEU A 199 15.22 -9.81 -10.46
CA LEU A 199 15.63 -8.95 -9.38
C LEU A 199 16.62 -9.67 -8.45
N PRO A 200 17.57 -8.95 -7.83
CA PRO A 200 18.50 -9.54 -6.89
C PRO A 200 17.79 -10.01 -5.63
N LYS A 201 18.32 -11.06 -5.03
CA LYS A 201 17.87 -11.60 -3.76
C LYS A 201 19.07 -11.69 -2.82
N PHE A 202 19.00 -10.98 -1.70
CA PHE A 202 20.04 -10.95 -0.67
C PHE A 202 19.55 -11.66 0.58
N SER A 203 20.46 -12.25 1.34
CA SER A 203 20.17 -13.00 2.57
C SER A 203 20.67 -12.30 3.84
N SER A 204 21.59 -11.35 3.69
CA SER A 204 22.14 -10.57 4.81
C SER A 204 22.74 -9.24 4.35
N PHE A 205 22.97 -8.35 5.30
CA PHE A 205 23.70 -7.10 5.05
C PHE A 205 25.19 -7.35 4.80
N GLU A 206 25.76 -8.35 5.43
CA GLU A 206 27.16 -8.76 5.24
C GLU A 206 27.42 -9.16 3.78
N GLU A 207 26.53 -9.97 3.19
CA GLU A 207 26.57 -10.32 1.77
C GLU A 207 26.57 -9.07 0.86
N ILE A 208 25.69 -8.12 1.12
CA ILE A 208 25.61 -6.87 0.36
C ILE A 208 26.91 -6.08 0.48
N TYR A 209 27.50 -6.00 1.68
CA TYR A 209 28.74 -5.25 1.90
C TYR A 209 29.95 -5.93 1.25
N GLU A 210 30.00 -7.25 1.21
CA GLU A 210 31.04 -8.00 0.49
C GLU A 210 30.97 -7.68 -1.01
N LEU A 211 29.79 -7.68 -1.59
CA LEU A 211 29.58 -7.31 -3.01
C LEU A 211 29.94 -5.83 -3.28
N ILE A 212 29.59 -4.93 -2.35
CA ILE A 212 29.98 -3.52 -2.48
C ILE A 212 31.49 -3.35 -2.42
N ARG A 213 32.20 -4.06 -1.52
CA ARG A 213 33.67 -4.02 -1.43
C ARG A 213 34.37 -4.52 -2.67
N ALA A 214 33.76 -5.51 -3.33
CA ALA A 214 34.31 -6.06 -4.57
C ALA A 214 34.21 -5.07 -5.75
N ASP A 215 33.34 -4.06 -5.67
CA ASP A 215 33.16 -3.03 -6.69
C ASP A 215 34.04 -1.80 -6.43
N GLU A 216 34.45 -1.11 -7.49
CA GLU A 216 35.35 0.06 -7.42
C GLU A 216 34.82 1.13 -6.46
N GLY A 217 35.68 1.57 -5.52
CA GLY A 217 35.37 2.59 -4.52
C GLY A 217 34.40 2.14 -3.42
N GLY A 218 33.95 0.88 -3.42
CA GLY A 218 32.97 0.36 -2.46
C GLY A 218 33.48 0.33 -1.03
N GLU A 219 34.73 -0.11 -0.78
CA GLU A 219 35.34 -0.08 0.56
C GLU A 219 35.30 1.32 1.17
N ARG A 220 35.80 2.33 0.43
CA ARG A 220 35.80 3.72 0.87
C ARG A 220 34.40 4.26 1.15
N LEU A 221 33.41 3.83 0.37
CA LEU A 221 32.01 4.23 0.55
C LEU A 221 31.47 3.71 1.90
N LEU A 222 31.72 2.42 2.20
CA LEU A 222 31.29 1.80 3.46
C LEU A 222 32.05 2.38 4.66
N GLU A 223 33.36 2.63 4.55
CA GLU A 223 34.15 3.29 5.59
C GLU A 223 33.61 4.71 5.90
N ASN A 224 33.24 5.48 4.89
CA ASN A 224 32.66 6.80 5.10
C ASN A 224 31.30 6.72 5.75
N PHE A 225 30.45 5.76 5.34
CA PHE A 225 29.13 5.57 5.93
C PHE A 225 29.25 5.18 7.42
N SER A 226 30.15 4.27 7.78
CA SER A 226 30.35 3.82 9.15
C SER A 226 30.92 4.88 10.10
N LYS A 227 31.45 5.99 9.58
CA LYS A 227 31.85 7.16 10.39
C LYS A 227 30.65 8.03 10.79
N GLU A 228 29.58 8.01 10.00
CA GLU A 228 28.42 8.85 10.21
C GLU A 228 27.24 8.09 10.82
N ARG A 229 27.10 6.81 10.49
CA ARG A 229 25.99 5.95 10.95
C ARG A 229 26.45 4.50 11.12
N ASP A 230 25.80 3.80 12.03
CA ASP A 230 25.99 2.36 12.15
C ASP A 230 25.47 1.64 10.89
N LEU A 231 26.30 0.75 10.35
CA LEU A 231 25.88 -0.12 9.25
C LEU A 231 24.86 -1.13 9.77
N PRO A 232 23.65 -1.23 9.18
CA PRO A 232 22.75 -2.33 9.49
C PRO A 232 23.44 -3.68 9.34
N SER A 233 23.13 -4.63 10.19
CA SER A 233 23.74 -5.96 10.18
C SER A 233 22.71 -7.06 10.32
N GLY A 234 23.14 -8.30 10.07
CA GLY A 234 22.37 -9.50 10.30
C GLY A 234 21.64 -10.04 9.08
N LYS A 235 21.11 -11.24 9.27
CA LYS A 235 20.35 -11.99 8.26
C LYS A 235 18.90 -11.50 8.19
N PHE A 236 18.34 -11.57 7.00
CA PHE A 236 16.92 -11.29 6.76
C PHE A 236 16.36 -12.23 5.68
N SER A 237 15.05 -12.41 5.68
CA SER A 237 14.35 -13.08 4.57
C SER A 237 13.89 -12.05 3.56
N SER A 238 14.38 -12.12 2.34
CA SER A 238 13.96 -11.27 1.24
C SER A 238 13.35 -12.10 0.11
N ASN A 239 12.56 -11.42 -0.71
CA ASN A 239 12.12 -11.91 -2.01
C ASN A 239 12.94 -11.21 -3.11
N ALA A 240 12.95 -11.78 -4.31
CA ALA A 240 13.43 -11.10 -5.51
C ALA A 240 12.39 -10.04 -5.92
N SER A 241 12.35 -8.92 -5.19
CA SER A 241 11.31 -7.90 -5.34
C SER A 241 11.84 -6.48 -5.11
N PHE A 242 11.21 -5.49 -5.74
CA PHE A 242 11.51 -4.08 -5.47
C PHE A 242 11.19 -3.71 -4.03
N PHE A 243 10.18 -4.35 -3.43
CA PHE A 243 9.88 -4.12 -2.02
C PHE A 243 11.05 -4.55 -1.10
N SER A 244 11.74 -5.65 -1.42
CA SER A 244 12.94 -6.06 -0.68
C SER A 244 14.07 -5.02 -0.81
N LEU A 245 14.26 -4.42 -1.97
CA LEU A 245 15.19 -3.30 -2.14
C LEU A 245 14.77 -2.07 -1.31
N PHE A 246 13.46 -1.79 -1.22
CA PHE A 246 12.96 -0.74 -0.33
C PHE A 246 13.18 -1.06 1.15
N CYS A 247 13.08 -2.34 1.54
CA CYS A 247 13.43 -2.76 2.91
C CYS A 247 14.91 -2.52 3.23
N ILE A 248 15.82 -2.84 2.31
CA ILE A 248 17.25 -2.58 2.45
C ILE A 248 17.52 -1.07 2.57
N ALA A 249 16.92 -0.27 1.68
CA ALA A 249 17.05 1.19 1.73
C ALA A 249 16.47 1.78 3.03
N GLY A 250 15.33 1.28 3.50
CA GLY A 250 14.72 1.69 4.75
C GLY A 250 15.58 1.37 5.98
N ARG A 251 16.26 0.22 5.98
CA ARG A 251 17.23 -0.16 7.01
C ARG A 251 18.45 0.78 7.02
N LEU A 252 19.01 1.09 5.85
CA LEU A 252 20.12 2.03 5.70
C LEU A 252 19.75 3.45 6.15
N LEU A 253 18.50 3.85 5.96
CA LEU A 253 17.96 5.11 6.45
C LEU A 253 17.64 5.11 7.96
N GLY A 254 17.67 3.94 8.62
CA GLY A 254 17.33 3.81 10.04
C GLY A 254 15.83 3.94 10.33
N LEU A 255 14.96 3.66 9.35
CA LEU A 255 13.51 3.84 9.49
C LEU A 255 12.84 2.77 10.38
N SER A 256 13.46 1.61 10.56
CA SER A 256 13.06 0.53 11.47
C SER A 256 14.17 -0.51 11.58
N ASP A 257 14.24 -1.21 12.71
CA ASP A 257 15.12 -2.38 12.88
C ASP A 257 14.52 -3.65 12.29
N GLU A 258 13.21 -3.70 12.11
CA GLU A 258 12.53 -4.79 11.44
C GLU A 258 12.57 -4.60 9.93
N PHE A 259 13.00 -5.64 9.18
CA PHE A 259 13.26 -5.57 7.74
C PHE A 259 12.04 -5.12 6.93
N LYS A 260 10.90 -5.82 7.06
CA LYS A 260 9.68 -5.48 6.31
C LYS A 260 9.13 -4.11 6.72
N LYS A 261 9.16 -3.82 8.02
CA LYS A 261 8.70 -2.54 8.55
C LYS A 261 9.51 -1.36 8.03
N ALA A 262 10.82 -1.54 7.82
CA ALA A 262 11.66 -0.52 7.22
C ALA A 262 11.21 -0.16 5.79
N GLY A 263 10.84 -1.16 4.98
CA GLY A 263 10.30 -0.94 3.63
C GLY A 263 8.92 -0.26 3.65
N GLU A 264 8.04 -0.65 4.57
CA GLU A 264 6.75 0.03 4.77
C GLU A 264 6.93 1.49 5.18
N ASN A 265 7.84 1.75 6.14
CA ASN A 265 8.16 3.10 6.57
C ASN A 265 8.79 3.93 5.44
N LEU A 266 9.62 3.33 4.57
CA LEU A 266 10.13 4.00 3.37
C LEU A 266 8.97 4.46 2.46
N LEU A 267 8.00 3.59 2.19
CA LEU A 267 6.82 3.95 1.40
C LEU A 267 5.96 5.02 2.06
N LEU A 268 5.86 5.01 3.40
CA LEU A 268 5.18 6.07 4.17
C LEU A 268 5.93 7.40 4.03
N MET A 269 7.26 7.42 4.16
CA MET A 269 8.09 8.62 3.99
C MET A 269 7.99 9.17 2.56
N ALA A 270 7.98 8.29 1.54
CA ALA A 270 7.74 8.67 0.15
C ALA A 270 6.36 9.34 -0.01
N SER A 271 5.34 8.82 0.68
CA SER A 271 3.97 9.38 0.64
C SER A 271 3.82 10.72 1.39
N ASP A 272 4.75 11.04 2.28
CA ASP A 272 4.79 12.31 3.03
C ASP A 272 5.76 13.34 2.42
N PHE A 273 6.41 13.01 1.31
CA PHE A 273 7.28 13.94 0.59
C PHE A 273 6.45 15.00 -0.11
N SER A 274 6.81 16.26 0.10
CA SER A 274 6.13 17.43 -0.47
C SER A 274 6.90 18.12 -1.59
N GLY A 275 8.10 17.62 -1.93
CA GLY A 275 8.91 18.15 -3.02
C GLY A 275 8.39 17.71 -4.39
N GLN A 276 8.91 18.36 -5.45
CA GLN A 276 8.52 18.05 -6.82
C GLN A 276 9.26 16.83 -7.40
N LYS A 277 10.51 16.61 -6.97
CA LYS A 277 11.39 15.53 -7.45
C LYS A 277 12.20 14.98 -6.31
N GLY A 278 12.37 13.67 -6.29
CA GLY A 278 13.31 12.98 -5.41
C GLY A 278 14.74 12.98 -5.94
N VAL A 279 15.67 12.49 -5.14
CA VAL A 279 17.03 12.16 -5.62
C VAL A 279 16.95 11.02 -6.63
N ARG A 280 17.85 11.01 -7.58
CA ARG A 280 17.88 9.98 -8.63
C ARG A 280 18.64 8.74 -8.13
N ILE A 281 17.92 7.72 -7.73
CA ILE A 281 18.48 6.43 -7.33
C ILE A 281 18.81 5.59 -8.56
N ASP A 282 19.95 4.91 -8.54
CA ASP A 282 20.42 4.08 -9.63
C ASP A 282 19.71 2.73 -9.68
N TYR A 283 18.82 2.55 -10.65
CA TYR A 283 18.31 1.26 -11.11
C TYR A 283 19.00 0.94 -12.44
N LYS A 284 19.94 0.04 -12.43
CA LYS A 284 20.73 -0.32 -13.63
C LYS A 284 20.64 -1.82 -13.86
N MET A 285 20.75 -2.20 -15.13
CA MET A 285 20.90 -3.59 -15.50
C MET A 285 22.34 -4.02 -15.23
N GLU A 286 22.52 -5.24 -14.70
CA GLU A 286 23.82 -5.90 -14.61
C GLU A 286 24.18 -6.56 -15.93
N ASP A 287 23.16 -7.18 -16.56
CA ASP A 287 23.20 -7.80 -17.88
C ASP A 287 21.88 -7.56 -18.65
N ASP A 288 21.57 -8.34 -19.68
CA ASP A 288 20.33 -8.22 -20.45
C ASP A 288 19.05 -8.52 -19.65
N PHE A 289 19.16 -9.19 -18.48
CA PHE A 289 18.02 -9.73 -17.73
C PHE A 289 18.09 -9.47 -16.24
N GLY A 290 19.24 -9.11 -15.66
CA GLY A 290 19.46 -8.93 -14.24
C GLY A 290 19.47 -7.46 -13.82
N LEU A 291 18.86 -7.12 -12.68
CA LEU A 291 18.98 -5.80 -12.05
C LEU A 291 20.19 -5.78 -11.10
N ASP A 292 21.06 -4.78 -11.22
CA ASP A 292 22.20 -4.55 -10.34
C ASP A 292 21.76 -3.98 -8.98
N GLY A 293 21.55 -4.85 -8.01
CA GLY A 293 21.19 -4.46 -6.66
C GLY A 293 22.30 -3.76 -5.90
N VAL A 294 23.57 -4.00 -6.25
CA VAL A 294 24.73 -3.36 -5.60
C VAL A 294 24.76 -1.87 -5.94
N LYS A 295 24.55 -1.51 -7.20
CA LYS A 295 24.45 -0.10 -7.62
C LYS A 295 23.30 0.63 -6.96
N PHE A 296 22.14 -0.04 -6.80
CA PHE A 296 21.04 0.52 -6.05
C PHE A 296 21.45 0.89 -4.63
N VAL A 297 22.07 -0.07 -3.89
CA VAL A 297 22.49 0.15 -2.50
C VAL A 297 23.57 1.22 -2.39
N LYS A 298 24.59 1.21 -3.28
CA LYS A 298 25.64 2.24 -3.34
C LYS A 298 25.05 3.64 -3.57
N SER A 299 24.04 3.75 -4.41
CA SER A 299 23.34 5.02 -4.66
C SER A 299 22.64 5.54 -3.40
N ILE A 300 21.93 4.66 -2.66
CA ILE A 300 21.31 5.02 -1.37
C ILE A 300 22.34 5.54 -0.38
N ILE A 301 23.43 4.79 -0.17
CA ILE A 301 24.52 5.17 0.76
C ILE A 301 25.11 6.53 0.34
N SER A 302 25.35 6.75 -0.95
CA SER A 302 25.91 7.99 -1.47
C SER A 302 25.01 9.19 -1.18
N PHE A 303 23.69 9.06 -1.34
CA PHE A 303 22.76 10.15 -1.03
C PHE A 303 22.60 10.40 0.47
N ILE A 304 22.70 9.37 1.30
CA ILE A 304 22.74 9.53 2.76
C ILE A 304 23.97 10.36 3.15
N LEU A 305 25.15 10.00 2.64
CA LEU A 305 26.41 10.72 2.90
C LEU A 305 26.40 12.16 2.33
N ALA A 306 25.66 12.39 1.24
CA ALA A 306 25.45 13.72 0.70
C ALA A 306 24.43 14.56 1.53
N GLY A 307 23.87 14.04 2.61
CA GLY A 307 22.93 14.74 3.48
C GLY A 307 21.51 14.87 2.92
N ALA A 308 21.15 14.04 1.95
CA ALA A 308 19.77 14.03 1.43
C ALA A 308 18.82 13.51 2.54
N GLY A 309 17.70 14.19 2.72
CA GLY A 309 16.72 13.84 3.75
C GLY A 309 16.00 12.53 3.44
N GLU A 310 15.57 11.82 4.49
CA GLU A 310 14.92 10.50 4.41
C GLU A 310 13.71 10.48 3.47
N LYS A 311 12.82 11.48 3.54
CA LYS A 311 11.65 11.59 2.65
C LYS A 311 12.06 11.77 1.19
N ASN A 312 13.14 12.52 0.95
CA ASN A 312 13.65 12.76 -0.41
C ASN A 312 14.22 11.48 -1.01
N ILE A 313 15.03 10.73 -0.25
CA ILE A 313 15.57 9.43 -0.69
C ILE A 313 14.44 8.43 -0.89
N SER A 314 13.50 8.35 0.04
CA SER A 314 12.36 7.43 -0.03
C SER A 314 11.49 7.68 -1.27
N PHE A 315 11.16 8.94 -1.56
CA PHE A 315 10.46 9.31 -2.78
C PHE A 315 11.31 9.04 -4.02
N GLY A 316 12.61 9.34 -3.96
CA GLY A 316 13.59 9.05 -5.01
C GLY A 316 13.64 7.57 -5.39
N CYS A 317 13.53 6.65 -4.43
CA CYS A 317 13.45 5.20 -4.69
C CYS A 317 12.25 4.87 -5.58
N THR A 318 11.08 5.40 -5.27
CA THR A 318 9.84 5.11 -6.03
C THR A 318 9.80 5.85 -7.38
N GLU A 319 10.25 7.10 -7.44
CA GLU A 319 10.29 7.89 -8.68
C GLU A 319 11.31 7.32 -9.68
N SER A 320 12.51 6.98 -9.19
CA SER A 320 13.56 6.38 -10.05
C SER A 320 13.17 4.99 -10.55
N LEU A 321 12.44 4.20 -9.74
CA LEU A 321 11.85 2.96 -10.20
C LEU A 321 10.88 3.19 -11.37
N ALA A 322 10.00 4.18 -11.26
CA ALA A 322 9.05 4.49 -12.31
C ALA A 322 9.74 4.92 -13.63
N HIS A 323 10.82 5.70 -13.54
CA HIS A 323 11.66 6.04 -14.70
C HIS A 323 12.35 4.81 -15.31
N PHE A 324 12.95 3.96 -14.46
CA PHE A 324 13.58 2.72 -14.91
C PHE A 324 12.58 1.82 -15.67
N LEU A 325 11.39 1.64 -15.13
CA LEU A 325 10.35 0.82 -15.76
C LEU A 325 9.85 1.45 -17.08
N SER A 326 9.83 2.78 -17.17
CA SER A 326 9.52 3.48 -18.42
C SER A 326 10.54 3.19 -19.50
N ASP A 327 11.83 3.34 -19.19
CA ASP A 327 12.92 3.08 -20.11
C ASP A 327 12.97 1.61 -20.53
N PHE A 328 12.81 0.70 -19.56
CA PHE A 328 12.73 -0.75 -19.78
C PHE A 328 11.54 -1.13 -20.69
N SER A 329 10.36 -0.60 -20.42
CA SER A 329 9.16 -0.87 -21.23
C SER A 329 9.32 -0.35 -22.66
N TYR A 330 9.95 0.80 -22.83
CA TYR A 330 10.24 1.38 -24.15
C TYR A 330 11.21 0.50 -24.95
N GLU A 331 12.30 0.04 -24.35
CA GLU A 331 13.28 -0.85 -24.98
C GLU A 331 12.64 -2.20 -25.40
N LYS A 332 11.85 -2.79 -24.52
CA LYS A 332 11.22 -4.10 -24.80
C LYS A 332 10.04 -4.00 -25.76
N ARG A 333 9.39 -2.84 -25.87
CA ARG A 333 8.23 -2.63 -26.76
C ARG A 333 8.52 -2.99 -28.20
N ASP A 334 9.57 -2.44 -28.75
CA ASP A 334 9.88 -2.63 -30.16
C ASP A 334 10.42 -4.03 -30.44
N LYS A 335 11.19 -4.61 -29.50
CA LYS A 335 11.73 -5.97 -29.59
C LYS A 335 10.64 -7.06 -29.59
N PHE A 336 9.58 -6.87 -28.79
CA PHE A 336 8.54 -7.89 -28.56
C PHE A 336 7.16 -7.46 -29.07
N ASN A 337 7.04 -6.33 -29.77
CA ASN A 337 5.77 -5.77 -30.24
C ASN A 337 4.72 -5.63 -29.11
N ILE A 338 5.17 -5.14 -27.94
CA ILE A 338 4.33 -4.92 -26.77
C ILE A 338 3.33 -3.82 -27.06
N LYS A 339 2.04 -4.08 -26.85
CA LYS A 339 0.93 -3.11 -27.04
C LYS A 339 0.47 -2.50 -25.73
N ASN A 340 0.53 -3.25 -24.65
CA ASN A 340 0.01 -2.88 -23.35
C ASN A 340 1.03 -3.15 -22.24
N VAL A 341 0.93 -2.38 -21.15
CA VAL A 341 1.53 -2.69 -19.85
C VAL A 341 0.39 -3.04 -18.88
N THR A 342 0.48 -4.19 -18.24
CA THR A 342 -0.52 -4.66 -17.27
C THR A 342 0.11 -4.64 -15.88
N LEU A 343 -0.54 -3.93 -14.94
CA LEU A 343 -0.09 -3.73 -13.56
C LEU A 343 -0.87 -4.64 -12.62
N SER A 344 -0.19 -5.33 -11.70
CA SER A 344 -0.80 -6.22 -10.70
C SER A 344 0.04 -6.29 -9.43
N GLY A 345 -0.56 -6.72 -8.33
CA GLY A 345 0.12 -6.98 -7.06
C GLY A 345 -0.05 -5.89 -6.01
N ASP A 346 0.12 -6.31 -4.77
CA ASP A 346 -0.24 -5.52 -3.58
C ASP A 346 0.62 -4.28 -3.34
N LEU A 347 1.80 -4.17 -3.97
CA LEU A 347 2.60 -2.95 -3.93
C LEU A 347 1.89 -1.76 -4.60
N PHE A 348 1.00 -2.03 -5.55
CA PHE A 348 0.17 -1.01 -6.19
C PHE A 348 -0.97 -0.47 -5.32
N TYR A 349 -1.23 -1.05 -4.14
CA TYR A 349 -2.07 -0.39 -3.14
C TYR A 349 -1.43 0.88 -2.59
N ASN A 350 -0.12 1.05 -2.74
CA ASN A 350 0.53 2.30 -2.41
C ASN A 350 0.27 3.36 -3.50
N LYS A 351 -0.43 4.43 -3.12
CA LYS A 351 -0.83 5.52 -4.04
C LYS A 351 0.37 6.16 -4.76
N VAL A 352 1.51 6.31 -4.08
CA VAL A 352 2.70 6.97 -4.67
C VAL A 352 3.30 6.07 -5.73
N VAL A 353 3.46 4.77 -5.45
CA VAL A 353 3.96 3.80 -6.43
C VAL A 353 3.06 3.78 -7.67
N SER A 354 1.75 3.64 -7.48
CA SER A 354 0.78 3.58 -8.58
C SER A 354 0.76 4.86 -9.42
N ASN A 355 0.75 6.03 -8.79
CA ASN A 355 0.75 7.31 -9.50
C ASN A 355 2.05 7.53 -10.29
N LEU A 356 3.21 7.29 -9.67
CA LEU A 356 4.50 7.52 -10.32
C LEU A 356 4.71 6.57 -11.50
N ILE A 357 4.40 5.29 -11.35
CA ILE A 357 4.52 4.32 -12.45
C ILE A 357 3.58 4.72 -13.60
N LYS A 358 2.30 5.01 -13.32
CA LYS A 358 1.37 5.43 -14.38
C LYS A 358 1.75 6.75 -15.03
N LYS A 359 2.30 7.70 -14.28
CA LYS A 359 2.74 9.01 -14.79
C LYS A 359 3.94 8.91 -15.73
N HIS A 360 4.89 8.03 -15.40
CA HIS A 360 6.17 7.96 -16.10
C HIS A 360 6.21 6.89 -17.19
N LEU A 361 5.35 5.86 -17.14
CA LEU A 361 5.26 4.90 -18.24
C LEU A 361 4.92 5.61 -19.54
N ASN A 362 5.52 5.12 -20.65
CA ASN A 362 5.41 5.73 -21.96
C ASN A 362 3.95 5.94 -22.37
N PRO A 363 3.51 7.18 -22.69
CA PRO A 363 2.13 7.48 -23.05
C PRO A 363 1.66 6.79 -24.33
N ASN A 364 2.60 6.31 -25.17
CA ASN A 364 2.28 5.55 -26.38
C ASN A 364 2.02 4.05 -26.12
N ILE A 365 2.16 3.60 -24.88
CA ILE A 365 1.84 2.24 -24.45
C ILE A 365 0.62 2.32 -23.52
N LYS A 366 -0.44 1.61 -23.86
CA LYS A 366 -1.63 1.57 -23.01
C LYS A 366 -1.28 0.87 -21.68
N THR A 367 -1.48 1.57 -20.57
CA THR A 367 -1.21 1.04 -19.23
C THR A 367 -2.53 0.83 -18.50
N ASN A 368 -2.79 -0.40 -18.05
CA ASN A 368 -3.98 -0.77 -17.29
C ASN A 368 -3.60 -1.61 -16.07
N PHE A 369 -4.48 -1.63 -15.07
CA PHE A 369 -4.41 -2.67 -14.06
C PHE A 369 -4.99 -3.98 -14.58
N ASP A 370 -4.45 -5.11 -14.11
CA ASP A 370 -5.01 -6.43 -14.43
C ASP A 370 -6.42 -6.55 -13.84
N PRO A 371 -7.41 -7.03 -14.61
CA PRO A 371 -8.79 -7.16 -14.11
C PRO A 371 -8.94 -8.10 -12.91
N GLY A 372 -8.03 -9.06 -12.73
CA GLY A 372 -7.99 -9.92 -11.55
C GLY A 372 -7.46 -9.20 -10.30
N PHE A 373 -6.67 -8.13 -10.49
CA PHE A 373 -6.19 -7.28 -9.40
C PHE A 373 -7.18 -6.17 -9.07
N GLY A 374 -7.74 -5.50 -10.06
CA GLY A 374 -8.69 -4.42 -9.79
C GLY A 374 -9.22 -3.73 -11.04
N ILE A 375 -10.24 -2.93 -10.83
CA ILE A 375 -10.92 -2.17 -11.88
C ILE A 375 -10.56 -0.68 -11.74
N GLU A 376 -10.00 -0.11 -12.79
CA GLU A 376 -9.71 1.32 -12.84
C GLU A 376 -10.91 2.11 -13.37
N ILE A 377 -11.31 3.10 -12.60
CA ILE A 377 -12.40 4.02 -12.90
C ILE A 377 -11.78 5.38 -13.23
N LYS A 378 -12.04 5.92 -14.42
CA LYS A 378 -11.68 7.30 -14.77
C LYS A 378 -12.61 8.26 -14.03
N LEU A 379 -12.02 9.26 -13.39
CA LEU A 379 -12.75 10.29 -12.64
C LEU A 379 -12.85 11.58 -13.43
#